data_d87329b58cc433fffe993ed399783653
#
_entry.id   d87329b58cc433fffe993ed399783653
#
_cell.length_a   1.000
_cell.length_b   1.000
_cell.length_c   1.000
_cell.angle_alpha   90.00
_cell.angle_beta   90.00
_cell.angle_gamma   90.00
#
_symmetry.space_group_name_H-M   'P 1'
#
loop_
_entity.id
_entity.type
_entity.pdbx_description
1 polymer ?
#
loop_
_entity_poly.entity_id
_entity_poly.type
_entity_poly.pdbx_seq_one_letter_code
_entity_poly.pdbx_strand_id
1 'polypeptide(L)'
;MHILTTTSASLDDLAEPVDLRQTPADVVALSFTDSDLSGLAAAWKADAERLPSMRLAALRDLRHPMSVDLWIDSVARHAKVILVRILGGYDWWRYGCDQLAAVARERGIKLALLPGESHDEDLRLIEGSTLPRAELDALLGYFREGGPANMTALVKRLARLAGSDTAVAEPVRVPKAGYYQPGHGVVPLPLEGRVRPQAGGGVLRDTRRHPEERPQEETLSPVV
;
A
#
# COMPACT_ATOMS: atom_id res chain seq x y z
N MET A 1 3.11 -29.53 12.03
CA MET A 1 1.91 -29.50 11.18
C MET A 1 1.04 -28.38 11.73
N HIS A 2 1.16 -27.17 11.14
CA HIS A 2 0.34 -26.03 11.58
C HIS A 2 -0.96 -26.08 10.78
N ILE A 3 -2.05 -26.37 11.45
CA ILE A 3 -3.40 -26.24 10.90
C ILE A 3 -3.71 -24.76 10.91
N LEU A 4 -3.66 -24.12 9.73
CA LEU A 4 -4.26 -22.82 9.54
C LEU A 4 -5.77 -22.97 9.74
N THR A 5 -6.25 -22.50 10.88
CA THR A 5 -7.70 -22.32 11.10
C THR A 5 -8.14 -21.20 10.17
N THR A 6 -8.55 -21.53 8.97
CA THR A 6 -9.37 -20.65 8.14
C THR A 6 -10.71 -20.53 8.87
N THR A 7 -10.92 -19.45 9.60
CA THR A 7 -12.26 -19.03 9.94
C THR A 7 -12.94 -18.66 8.62
N SER A 8 -13.65 -19.63 8.03
CA SER A 8 -14.64 -19.29 7.02
C SER A 8 -15.65 -18.38 7.70
N ALA A 9 -15.67 -17.10 7.30
CA ALA A 9 -16.76 -16.23 7.70
C ALA A 9 -18.04 -16.92 7.26
N SER A 10 -18.90 -17.26 8.20
CA SER A 10 -20.19 -17.85 7.88
C SER A 10 -21.05 -16.80 7.19
N LEU A 11 -22.05 -17.21 6.40
CA LEU A 11 -23.03 -16.27 5.84
C LEU A 11 -23.74 -15.48 6.95
N ASP A 12 -23.76 -16.00 8.18
CA ASP A 12 -24.31 -15.34 9.36
C ASP A 12 -23.44 -14.17 9.84
N ASP A 13 -22.11 -14.22 9.66
CA ASP A 13 -21.20 -13.09 9.94
C ASP A 13 -21.46 -11.89 9.04
N LEU A 14 -22.16 -12.08 7.91
CA LEU A 14 -22.62 -11.04 7.00
C LEU A 14 -23.96 -10.45 7.39
N ALA A 15 -24.71 -11.09 8.32
CA ALA A 15 -26.05 -10.73 8.70
C ALA A 15 -26.11 -9.70 9.85
N GLU A 16 -25.04 -9.56 10.62
CA GLU A 16 -25.01 -8.61 11.73
C GLU A 16 -24.28 -7.31 11.37
N PRO A 17 -24.97 -6.15 11.46
CA PRO A 17 -24.33 -4.87 11.26
C PRO A 17 -23.36 -4.54 12.40
N VAL A 18 -22.17 -4.05 12.05
CA VAL A 18 -21.16 -3.60 13.00
C VAL A 18 -21.14 -2.07 13.03
N ASP A 19 -21.25 -1.48 14.21
CA ASP A 19 -20.95 -0.07 14.42
C ASP A 19 -19.52 0.06 14.95
N LEU A 20 -18.64 0.69 14.16
CA LEU A 20 -17.23 0.89 14.51
C LEU A 20 -17.02 1.91 15.63
N ARG A 21 -18.05 2.68 15.99
CA ARG A 21 -18.01 3.72 17.06
C ARG A 21 -16.81 4.65 16.96
N GLN A 22 -16.38 4.94 15.75
CA GLN A 22 -15.27 5.84 15.48
C GLN A 22 -15.74 7.31 15.51
N THR A 23 -14.86 8.18 16.00
CA THR A 23 -15.08 9.63 15.92
C THR A 23 -14.59 10.16 14.58
N PRO A 24 -15.15 11.28 14.05
CA PRO A 24 -14.69 11.93 12.83
C PRO A 24 -13.18 12.23 12.82
N ALA A 25 -12.62 12.28 11.60
CA ALA A 25 -11.23 12.70 11.36
C ALA A 25 -11.10 13.38 10.01
N ASP A 26 -10.05 14.17 9.81
CA ASP A 26 -9.77 14.85 8.54
C ASP A 26 -9.43 13.87 7.41
N VAL A 27 -8.68 12.81 7.76
CA VAL A 27 -8.26 11.75 6.83
C VAL A 27 -8.80 10.43 7.33
N VAL A 28 -9.40 9.70 6.42
CA VAL A 28 -9.94 8.36 6.70
C VAL A 28 -9.38 7.38 5.69
N ALA A 29 -8.88 6.23 6.14
CA ALA A 29 -8.42 5.19 5.25
C ALA A 29 -8.99 3.81 5.61
N LEU A 30 -9.52 3.14 4.60
CA LEU A 30 -10.00 1.77 4.65
C LEU A 30 -9.07 0.89 3.82
N SER A 31 -8.76 -0.30 4.32
CA SER A 31 -8.04 -1.29 3.52
C SER A 31 -8.57 -2.70 3.76
N PHE A 32 -8.41 -3.54 2.74
CA PHE A 32 -8.69 -4.97 2.81
C PHE A 32 -7.61 -5.73 3.60
N THR A 33 -6.44 -5.13 3.85
CA THR A 33 -5.32 -5.78 4.53
C THR A 33 -4.84 -5.03 5.75
N ASP A 34 -4.56 -5.77 6.82
CA ASP A 34 -4.03 -5.23 8.07
C ASP A 34 -2.61 -4.66 7.92
N SER A 35 -1.83 -5.14 6.92
CA SER A 35 -0.49 -4.62 6.66
C SER A 35 -0.51 -3.16 6.20
N ASP A 36 -1.47 -2.79 5.34
CA ASP A 36 -1.66 -1.39 4.93
C ASP A 36 -2.02 -0.51 6.11
N LEU A 37 -3.00 -0.97 6.92
CA LEU A 37 -3.47 -0.23 8.08
C LEU A 37 -2.37 -0.04 9.11
N SER A 38 -1.57 -1.08 9.37
CA SER A 38 -0.43 -1.03 10.28
C SER A 38 0.67 -0.08 9.76
N GLY A 39 0.95 -0.13 8.46
CA GLY A 39 1.91 0.77 7.82
C GLY A 39 1.48 2.24 7.90
N LEU A 40 0.21 2.52 7.60
CA LEU A 40 -0.37 3.86 7.72
C LEU A 40 -0.36 4.36 9.18
N ALA A 41 -0.74 3.50 10.13
CA ALA A 41 -0.76 3.84 11.55
C ALA A 41 0.65 4.16 12.07
N ALA A 42 1.65 3.36 11.71
CA ALA A 42 3.05 3.58 12.09
C ALA A 42 3.59 4.89 11.50
N ALA A 43 3.33 5.14 10.22
CA ALA A 43 3.76 6.36 9.54
C ALA A 43 3.10 7.62 10.11
N TRP A 44 1.80 7.56 10.40
CA TRP A 44 1.08 8.66 11.02
C TRP A 44 1.58 8.94 12.44
N LYS A 45 1.75 7.89 13.25
CA LYS A 45 2.22 8.01 14.65
C LYS A 45 3.59 8.67 14.75
N ALA A 46 4.46 8.47 13.76
CA ALA A 46 5.82 9.03 13.75
C ALA A 46 5.85 10.57 13.68
N ASP A 47 4.77 11.23 13.17
CA ASP A 47 4.69 12.69 13.02
C ASP A 47 3.27 13.22 13.33
N ALA A 48 2.58 12.57 14.28
CA ALA A 48 1.16 12.80 14.58
C ALA A 48 0.85 14.26 14.99
N GLU A 49 1.81 14.96 15.61
CA GLU A 49 1.65 16.35 16.05
C GLU A 49 1.55 17.34 14.88
N ARG A 50 2.09 16.97 13.71
CA ARG A 50 2.12 17.80 12.51
C ARG A 50 1.14 17.37 11.44
N LEU A 51 0.56 16.19 11.61
CA LEU A 51 -0.35 15.60 10.64
C LEU A 51 -1.81 15.80 11.07
N PRO A 52 -2.75 15.88 10.10
CA PRO A 52 -4.17 15.95 10.41
C PRO A 52 -4.64 14.67 11.12
N SER A 53 -5.78 14.76 11.80
CA SER A 53 -6.39 13.60 12.44
C SER A 53 -6.66 12.51 11.40
N MET A 54 -6.41 11.23 11.79
CA MET A 54 -6.60 10.08 10.93
C MET A 54 -7.43 9.00 11.60
N ARG A 55 -8.31 8.33 10.83
CA ARG A 55 -9.01 7.11 11.22
C ARG A 55 -8.71 6.02 10.22
N LEU A 56 -8.50 4.83 10.74
CA LEU A 56 -8.25 3.63 9.96
C LEU A 56 -9.31 2.59 10.31
N ALA A 57 -9.80 1.88 9.31
CA ALA A 57 -10.70 0.75 9.53
C ALA A 57 -10.46 -0.37 8.53
N ALA A 58 -10.69 -1.60 8.97
CA ALA A 58 -10.63 -2.75 8.11
C ALA A 58 -11.90 -2.80 7.24
N LEU A 59 -11.72 -2.92 5.93
CA LEU A 59 -12.84 -2.94 4.98
C LEU A 59 -13.79 -4.11 5.22
N ARG A 60 -13.28 -5.22 5.78
CA ARG A 60 -14.09 -6.39 6.17
C ARG A 60 -15.20 -6.07 7.18
N ASP A 61 -15.00 -5.07 8.05
CA ASP A 61 -15.96 -4.69 9.08
C ASP A 61 -17.12 -3.84 8.52
N LEU A 62 -16.97 -3.34 7.29
CA LEU A 62 -17.96 -2.53 6.56
C LEU A 62 -18.61 -3.29 5.39
N ARG A 63 -18.80 -4.59 5.51
CA ARG A 63 -19.44 -5.40 4.47
C ARG A 63 -20.95 -5.29 4.46
N HIS A 64 -21.57 -5.15 5.64
CA HIS A 64 -23.02 -5.01 5.75
C HIS A 64 -23.45 -3.58 5.36
N PRO A 65 -24.51 -3.39 4.53
CA PRO A 65 -24.96 -2.06 4.13
C PRO A 65 -25.23 -1.12 5.30
N MET A 66 -25.88 -1.59 6.36
CA MET A 66 -26.13 -0.78 7.55
C MET A 66 -24.83 -0.33 8.26
N SER A 67 -23.78 -1.17 8.28
CA SER A 67 -22.47 -0.78 8.81
C SER A 67 -21.85 0.34 7.99
N VAL A 68 -21.98 0.28 6.67
CA VAL A 68 -21.55 1.34 5.75
C VAL A 68 -22.29 2.62 6.04
N ASP A 69 -23.63 2.59 6.14
CA ASP A 69 -24.46 3.78 6.38
C ASP A 69 -24.11 4.42 7.73
N LEU A 70 -24.07 3.64 8.80
CA LEU A 70 -23.69 4.12 10.14
C LEU A 70 -22.31 4.77 10.14
N TRP A 71 -21.35 4.15 9.46
CA TRP A 71 -19.99 4.67 9.39
C TRP A 71 -19.89 5.92 8.51
N ILE A 72 -20.63 5.99 7.41
CA ILE A 72 -20.69 7.19 6.57
C ILE A 72 -21.27 8.35 7.38
N ASP A 73 -22.38 8.14 8.08
CA ASP A 73 -23.01 9.19 8.87
C ASP A 73 -22.16 9.66 10.05
N SER A 74 -21.46 8.75 10.72
CA SER A 74 -20.66 9.09 11.89
C SER A 74 -19.26 9.58 11.56
N VAL A 75 -18.63 9.13 10.46
CA VAL A 75 -17.21 9.36 10.17
C VAL A 75 -16.99 9.96 8.79
N ALA A 76 -17.38 9.25 7.72
CA ALA A 76 -16.94 9.57 6.37
C ALA A 76 -17.39 10.94 5.89
N ARG A 77 -18.63 11.33 6.17
CA ARG A 77 -19.22 12.63 5.75
C ARG A 77 -18.51 13.84 6.34
N HIS A 78 -17.68 13.65 7.35
CA HIS A 78 -16.94 14.71 8.04
C HIS A 78 -15.48 14.78 7.60
N ALA A 79 -15.03 13.82 6.80
CA ALA A 79 -13.66 13.76 6.33
C ALA A 79 -13.39 14.77 5.21
N LYS A 80 -12.14 15.20 5.08
CA LYS A 80 -11.63 15.96 3.94
C LYS A 80 -11.10 15.04 2.84
N VAL A 81 -10.53 13.90 3.26
CA VAL A 81 -9.92 12.89 2.39
C VAL A 81 -10.34 11.50 2.83
N ILE A 82 -10.79 10.70 1.89
CA ILE A 82 -11.10 9.29 2.10
C ILE A 82 -10.28 8.46 1.11
N LEU A 83 -9.55 7.48 1.62
CA LEU A 83 -8.79 6.50 0.86
C LEU A 83 -9.36 5.12 1.12
N VAL A 84 -9.71 4.39 0.07
CA VAL A 84 -10.18 3.00 0.19
C VAL A 84 -9.37 2.12 -0.74
N ARG A 85 -8.84 1.03 -0.21
CA ARG A 85 -8.14 0.02 -0.99
C ARG A 85 -8.91 -1.30 -0.96
N ILE A 86 -9.35 -1.77 -2.13
CA ILE A 86 -10.34 -2.84 -2.28
C ILE A 86 -9.72 -4.00 -3.06
N LEU A 87 -9.65 -5.19 -2.44
CA LEU A 87 -9.33 -6.43 -3.13
C LEU A 87 -10.61 -7.01 -3.73
N GLY A 88 -10.55 -7.46 -5.00
CA GLY A 88 -11.72 -7.95 -5.72
C GLY A 88 -12.48 -6.86 -6.47
N GLY A 89 -11.95 -5.63 -6.51
CA GLY A 89 -12.47 -4.52 -7.28
C GLY A 89 -13.82 -3.97 -6.80
N TYR A 90 -14.43 -3.14 -7.64
CA TYR A 90 -15.70 -2.47 -7.35
C TYR A 90 -16.82 -3.44 -6.97
N ASP A 91 -16.97 -4.57 -7.67
CA ASP A 91 -18.09 -5.49 -7.47
C ASP A 91 -18.06 -6.17 -6.10
N TRP A 92 -16.89 -6.29 -5.49
CA TRP A 92 -16.74 -6.87 -4.15
C TRP A 92 -17.34 -5.96 -3.05
N TRP A 93 -17.32 -4.63 -3.22
CA TRP A 93 -17.84 -3.67 -2.25
C TRP A 93 -18.69 -2.57 -2.91
N ARG A 94 -19.49 -2.95 -3.88
CA ARG A 94 -20.30 -2.05 -4.72
C ARG A 94 -21.08 -1.02 -3.90
N TYR A 95 -21.84 -1.48 -2.90
CA TYR A 95 -22.67 -0.60 -2.09
C TYR A 95 -21.83 0.50 -1.42
N GLY A 96 -20.74 0.15 -0.77
CA GLY A 96 -19.87 1.12 -0.13
C GLY A 96 -19.20 2.10 -1.11
N CYS A 97 -18.80 1.62 -2.29
CA CYS A 97 -18.26 2.49 -3.34
C CYS A 97 -19.29 3.52 -3.79
N ASP A 98 -20.54 3.10 -4.06
CA ASP A 98 -21.58 3.98 -4.53
C ASP A 98 -21.99 5.02 -3.49
N GLN A 99 -22.16 4.61 -2.23
CA GLN A 99 -22.52 5.51 -1.13
C GLN A 99 -21.40 6.52 -0.86
N LEU A 100 -20.15 6.08 -0.82
CA LEU A 100 -19.01 6.99 -0.63
C LEU A 100 -18.84 7.96 -1.81
N ALA A 101 -19.02 7.49 -3.04
CA ALA A 101 -18.95 8.35 -4.23
C ALA A 101 -20.04 9.43 -4.20
N ALA A 102 -21.28 9.09 -3.78
CA ALA A 102 -22.38 10.02 -3.65
C ALA A 102 -22.08 11.10 -2.58
N VAL A 103 -21.71 10.69 -1.38
CA VAL A 103 -21.39 11.59 -0.26
C VAL A 103 -20.17 12.46 -0.59
N ALA A 104 -19.14 11.87 -1.22
CA ALA A 104 -17.94 12.61 -1.57
C ALA A 104 -18.21 13.74 -2.58
N ARG A 105 -19.07 13.48 -3.58
CA ARG A 105 -19.49 14.52 -4.54
C ARG A 105 -20.37 15.59 -3.88
N GLU A 106 -21.32 15.18 -3.04
CA GLU A 106 -22.20 16.11 -2.31
C GLU A 106 -21.41 17.04 -1.40
N ARG A 107 -20.41 16.52 -0.69
CA ARG A 107 -19.65 17.22 0.35
C ARG A 107 -18.33 17.83 -0.13
N GLY A 108 -17.92 17.58 -1.36
CA GLY A 108 -16.62 18.01 -1.87
C GLY A 108 -15.44 17.26 -1.24
N ILE A 109 -15.65 16.03 -0.78
CA ILE A 109 -14.61 15.19 -0.17
C ILE A 109 -13.70 14.63 -1.26
N LYS A 110 -12.42 14.61 -1.01
CA LYS A 110 -11.42 13.99 -1.88
C LYS A 110 -11.41 12.48 -1.67
N LEU A 111 -12.07 11.75 -2.55
CA LEU A 111 -12.21 10.30 -2.48
C LEU A 111 -11.26 9.61 -3.47
N ALA A 112 -10.47 8.67 -2.96
CA ALA A 112 -9.65 7.74 -3.73
C ALA A 112 -10.14 6.30 -3.50
N LEU A 113 -10.74 5.68 -4.50
CA LEU A 113 -11.03 4.25 -4.53
C LEU A 113 -9.91 3.57 -5.34
N LEU A 114 -9.15 2.69 -4.70
CA LEU A 114 -7.96 2.06 -5.28
C LEU A 114 -8.11 0.54 -5.34
N PRO A 115 -7.65 -0.12 -6.42
CA PRO A 115 -7.63 -1.57 -6.48
C PRO A 115 -6.60 -2.16 -5.50
N GLY A 116 -6.91 -3.32 -4.94
CA GLY A 116 -6.00 -4.11 -4.11
C GLY A 116 -4.99 -4.90 -4.93
N GLU A 117 -5.35 -5.22 -6.16
CA GLU A 117 -4.57 -6.01 -7.12
C GLU A 117 -3.39 -5.22 -7.69
N SER A 118 -2.36 -5.96 -8.12
CA SER A 118 -1.14 -5.33 -8.64
C SER A 118 -1.25 -4.86 -10.09
N HIS A 119 -2.14 -5.44 -10.88
CA HIS A 119 -2.11 -5.31 -12.34
C HIS A 119 -3.43 -4.88 -12.98
N ASP A 120 -4.56 -5.06 -12.31
CA ASP A 120 -5.85 -4.80 -12.91
C ASP A 120 -6.29 -3.36 -12.70
N GLU A 121 -6.74 -2.73 -13.79
CA GLU A 121 -7.35 -1.42 -13.79
C GLU A 121 -8.86 -1.59 -13.66
N ASP A 122 -9.42 -1.05 -12.58
CA ASP A 122 -10.87 -1.03 -12.38
C ASP A 122 -11.40 0.37 -12.71
N LEU A 123 -11.99 0.52 -13.88
CA LEU A 123 -12.55 1.79 -14.35
C LEU A 123 -13.66 2.31 -13.43
N ARG A 124 -14.44 1.42 -12.81
CA ARG A 124 -15.53 1.82 -11.92
C ARG A 124 -15.00 2.45 -10.62
N LEU A 125 -13.87 1.98 -10.11
CA LEU A 125 -13.21 2.61 -8.96
C LEU A 125 -12.69 4.00 -9.33
N ILE A 126 -12.15 4.16 -10.54
CA ILE A 126 -11.68 5.45 -11.05
C ILE A 126 -12.85 6.42 -11.19
N GLU A 127 -13.95 5.99 -11.81
CA GLU A 127 -15.16 6.79 -12.01
C GLU A 127 -15.86 7.14 -10.69
N GLY A 128 -15.81 6.23 -9.70
CA GLY A 128 -16.33 6.44 -8.35
C GLY A 128 -15.51 7.44 -7.54
N SER A 129 -14.23 7.62 -7.87
CA SER A 129 -13.32 8.55 -7.19
C SER A 129 -13.62 10.01 -7.55
N THR A 130 -13.21 10.94 -6.69
CA THR A 130 -13.30 12.39 -6.95
C THR A 130 -11.94 13.00 -7.27
N LEU A 131 -10.85 12.27 -7.09
CA LEU A 131 -9.50 12.68 -7.42
C LEU A 131 -9.17 12.42 -8.89
N PRO A 132 -8.30 13.23 -9.52
CA PRO A 132 -7.85 12.99 -10.88
C PRO A 132 -7.01 11.70 -10.96
N ARG A 133 -7.03 11.06 -12.15
CA ARG A 133 -6.34 9.79 -12.39
C ARG A 133 -4.87 9.80 -11.94
N ALA A 134 -4.13 10.85 -12.27
CA ALA A 134 -2.71 10.96 -11.90
C ALA A 134 -2.51 10.91 -10.37
N GLU A 135 -3.46 11.44 -9.59
CA GLU A 135 -3.41 11.38 -8.14
C GLU A 135 -3.70 9.97 -7.62
N LEU A 136 -4.68 9.28 -8.23
CA LEU A 136 -4.99 7.88 -7.90
C LEU A 136 -3.78 6.97 -8.19
N ASP A 137 -3.13 7.15 -9.33
CA ASP A 137 -1.93 6.39 -9.73
C ASP A 137 -0.76 6.62 -8.76
N ALA A 138 -0.55 7.85 -8.32
CA ALA A 138 0.46 8.18 -7.34
C ALA A 138 0.16 7.54 -5.97
N LEU A 139 -1.08 7.63 -5.48
CA LEU A 139 -1.50 6.99 -4.23
C LEU A 139 -1.33 5.47 -4.29
N LEU A 140 -1.72 4.85 -5.41
CA LEU A 140 -1.53 3.42 -5.62
C LEU A 140 -0.05 3.03 -5.71
N GLY A 141 0.80 3.90 -6.28
CA GLY A 141 2.23 3.72 -6.39
C GLY A 141 2.91 3.49 -5.03
N TYR A 142 2.54 4.25 -4.00
CA TYR A 142 3.09 4.05 -2.65
C TYR A 142 2.78 2.66 -2.08
N PHE A 143 1.57 2.16 -2.29
CA PHE A 143 1.19 0.81 -1.85
C PHE A 143 1.91 -0.28 -2.64
N ARG A 144 2.06 -0.11 -3.96
CA ARG A 144 2.73 -1.08 -4.83
C ARG A 144 4.22 -1.23 -4.51
N GLU A 145 4.87 -0.12 -4.21
CA GLU A 145 6.27 -0.13 -3.81
C GLU A 145 6.44 -0.54 -2.34
N GLY A 146 5.52 -0.09 -1.47
CA GLY A 146 5.53 -0.44 -0.05
C GLY A 146 6.73 0.13 0.71
N GLY A 147 6.97 -0.41 1.90
CA GLY A 147 8.06 0.00 2.78
C GLY A 147 7.80 1.28 3.58
N PRO A 148 8.54 1.49 4.68
CA PRO A 148 8.27 2.60 5.61
C PRO A 148 8.38 3.99 4.98
N ALA A 149 9.32 4.20 4.06
CA ALA A 149 9.51 5.48 3.39
C ALA A 149 8.30 5.84 2.51
N ASN A 150 7.78 4.86 1.75
CA ASN A 150 6.60 5.05 0.91
C ASN A 150 5.33 5.25 1.76
N MET A 151 5.17 4.53 2.88
CA MET A 151 4.05 4.75 3.79
C MET A 151 4.09 6.14 4.43
N THR A 152 5.27 6.63 4.80
CA THR A 152 5.44 8.00 5.31
C THR A 152 5.08 9.04 4.24
N ALA A 153 5.53 8.85 3.00
CA ALA A 153 5.21 9.73 1.90
C ALA A 153 3.71 9.72 1.56
N LEU A 154 3.07 8.54 1.60
CA LEU A 154 1.63 8.38 1.41
C LEU A 154 0.83 9.16 2.47
N VAL A 155 1.16 9.02 3.76
CA VAL A 155 0.48 9.75 4.83
C VAL A 155 0.64 11.26 4.66
N LYS A 156 1.83 11.73 4.29
CA LYS A 156 2.08 13.15 3.97
C LYS A 156 1.27 13.62 2.75
N ARG A 157 1.12 12.76 1.72
CA ARG A 157 0.29 13.09 0.55
C ARG A 157 -1.18 13.22 0.93
N LEU A 158 -1.70 12.32 1.75
CA LEU A 158 -3.06 12.42 2.29
C LEU A 158 -3.24 13.68 3.14
N ALA A 159 -2.25 14.03 3.97
CA ALA A 159 -2.27 15.27 4.75
C ALA A 159 -2.30 16.51 3.86
N ARG A 160 -1.50 16.53 2.78
CA ARG A 160 -1.52 17.61 1.78
C ARG A 160 -2.86 17.72 1.07
N LEU A 161 -3.47 16.59 0.72
CA LEU A 161 -4.84 16.56 0.18
C LEU A 161 -5.86 17.10 1.18
N ALA A 162 -5.65 16.90 2.48
CA ALA A 162 -6.49 17.45 3.54
C ALA A 162 -6.24 18.94 3.83
N GLY A 163 -5.26 19.57 3.15
CA GLY A 163 -4.96 21.00 3.27
C GLY A 163 -3.74 21.34 4.11
N SER A 164 -2.93 20.36 4.53
CA SER A 164 -1.69 20.62 5.26
C SER A 164 -0.57 21.05 4.30
N ASP A 165 0.24 22.01 4.72
CA ASP A 165 1.44 22.42 3.99
C ASP A 165 2.60 21.47 4.31
N THR A 166 2.57 20.29 3.69
CA THR A 166 3.55 19.23 3.92
C THR A 166 4.23 18.87 2.63
N ALA A 167 5.57 18.84 2.64
CA ALA A 167 6.36 18.35 1.51
C ALA A 167 6.11 16.85 1.29
N VAL A 168 5.83 16.47 0.06
CA VAL A 168 5.52 15.10 -0.35
C VAL A 168 6.59 14.61 -1.31
N ALA A 169 7.18 13.46 -0.99
CA ALA A 169 8.07 12.74 -1.92
C ALA A 169 7.24 11.82 -2.82
N GLU A 170 7.66 11.67 -4.07
CA GLU A 170 7.06 10.69 -4.98
C GLU A 170 7.38 9.25 -4.54
N PRO A 171 6.58 8.25 -5.01
CA PRO A 171 6.84 6.85 -4.67
C PRO A 171 8.25 6.42 -5.08
N VAL A 172 8.98 5.86 -4.12
CA VAL A 172 10.34 5.36 -4.34
C VAL A 172 10.27 3.87 -4.60
N ARG A 173 10.86 3.45 -5.71
CA ARG A 173 10.91 2.04 -6.09
C ARG A 173 11.70 1.24 -5.07
N VAL A 174 11.08 0.17 -4.56
CA VAL A 174 11.71 -0.77 -3.63
C VAL A 174 12.09 -2.04 -4.40
N PRO A 175 13.33 -2.50 -4.31
CA PRO A 175 13.73 -3.76 -4.93
C PRO A 175 12.91 -4.93 -4.38
N LYS A 176 12.21 -5.63 -5.27
CA LYS A 176 11.37 -6.79 -4.89
C LYS A 176 12.16 -8.10 -4.87
N ALA A 177 13.35 -8.11 -5.43
CA ALA A 177 14.28 -9.24 -5.42
C ALA A 177 15.72 -8.71 -5.45
N GLY A 178 16.65 -9.45 -4.84
CA GLY A 178 18.06 -9.07 -4.77
C GLY A 178 18.86 -10.03 -3.91
N TYR A 179 20.17 -9.81 -3.83
CA TYR A 179 21.02 -10.50 -2.86
C TYR A 179 21.01 -9.74 -1.54
N TYR A 180 20.86 -10.46 -0.45
CA TYR A 180 21.05 -9.85 0.87
C TYR A 180 22.55 -9.79 1.17
N GLN A 181 23.05 -8.58 1.43
CA GLN A 181 24.41 -8.35 1.88
C GLN A 181 24.39 -7.80 3.31
N PRO A 182 24.97 -8.51 4.30
CA PRO A 182 25.05 -8.03 5.67
C PRO A 182 25.67 -6.63 5.75
N GLY A 183 25.01 -5.73 6.49
CA GLY A 183 25.44 -4.33 6.60
C GLY A 183 25.00 -3.39 5.46
N HIS A 184 24.57 -3.91 4.32
CA HIS A 184 24.10 -3.14 3.16
C HIS A 184 22.64 -3.39 2.80
N GLY A 185 22.02 -4.43 3.35
CA GLY A 185 20.63 -4.80 3.05
C GLY A 185 20.48 -5.53 1.71
N VAL A 186 19.34 -5.32 1.04
CA VAL A 186 19.06 -5.96 -0.26
C VAL A 186 19.73 -5.17 -1.38
N VAL A 187 20.66 -5.80 -2.08
CA VAL A 187 21.28 -5.29 -3.30
C VAL A 187 20.45 -5.76 -4.50
N PRO A 188 19.89 -4.85 -5.31
CA PRO A 188 19.06 -5.24 -6.45
C PRO A 188 19.81 -6.14 -7.40
N LEU A 189 19.12 -7.18 -7.94
CA LEU A 189 19.62 -7.90 -9.09
C LEU A 189 19.66 -6.96 -10.30
N PRO A 190 20.73 -6.96 -11.11
CA PRO A 190 20.69 -6.28 -12.38
C PRO A 190 19.59 -6.89 -13.24
N LEU A 191 18.55 -6.10 -13.52
CA LEU A 191 17.35 -6.53 -14.30
C LEU A 191 17.64 -6.78 -15.78
N GLU A 192 18.86 -6.54 -16.23
CA GLU A 192 19.28 -6.81 -17.62
C GLU A 192 20.62 -7.57 -17.60
N GLY A 193 20.59 -8.76 -18.16
CA GLY A 193 21.75 -9.62 -18.38
C GLY A 193 22.72 -9.05 -19.42
N ARG A 194 23.26 -7.86 -19.18
CA ARG A 194 24.45 -7.33 -19.85
C ARG A 194 25.34 -6.62 -18.84
N VAL A 195 26.20 -7.39 -18.20
CA VAL A 195 27.43 -6.83 -17.68
C VAL A 195 28.21 -6.35 -18.88
N ARG A 196 28.21 -5.05 -19.16
CA ARG A 196 29.23 -4.48 -20.04
C ARG A 196 30.56 -4.65 -19.34
N PRO A 197 31.54 -5.37 -19.91
CA PRO A 197 32.89 -5.35 -19.38
C PRO A 197 33.37 -3.91 -19.46
N GLN A 198 33.74 -3.32 -18.32
CA GLN A 198 34.54 -2.10 -18.37
C GLN A 198 35.86 -2.45 -19.04
N ALA A 199 36.09 -1.85 -20.19
CA ALA A 199 37.37 -1.84 -20.85
C ALA A 199 38.35 -1.03 -20.00
N GLY A 200 39.09 -1.73 -19.14
CA GLY A 200 40.24 -1.21 -18.40
C GLY A 200 41.47 -1.89 -18.96
N GLY A 201 42.22 -1.17 -19.75
CA GLY A 201 43.50 -1.62 -20.25
C GLY A 201 44.52 -1.81 -19.09
N GLY A 202 45.25 -2.92 -19.13
CA GLY A 202 46.29 -3.25 -18.17
C GLY A 202 47.00 -4.53 -18.57
N VAL A 203 48.02 -4.36 -19.38
CA VAL A 203 49.24 -5.15 -19.61
C VAL A 203 49.35 -6.53 -18.96
N LEU A 204 49.50 -7.51 -19.84
CA LEU A 204 49.92 -8.87 -19.61
C LEU A 204 51.29 -8.94 -18.85
N ARG A 205 51.33 -9.70 -17.79
CA ARG A 205 52.54 -10.41 -17.37
C ARG A 205 52.21 -11.88 -17.12
N ASP A 206 52.74 -12.69 -18.02
CA ASP A 206 52.82 -14.16 -17.95
C ASP A 206 53.73 -14.58 -16.79
N THR A 207 53.22 -15.38 -15.84
CA THR A 207 54.04 -16.31 -15.07
C THR A 207 53.24 -17.58 -14.77
N ARG A 208 53.64 -18.64 -15.44
CA ARG A 208 53.26 -20.02 -15.18
C ARG A 208 53.69 -20.41 -13.75
N ARG A 209 52.81 -21.09 -13.00
CA ARG A 209 53.08 -22.33 -12.23
C ARG A 209 51.80 -22.85 -11.54
N HIS A 210 51.52 -24.03 -11.90
CA HIS A 210 50.95 -25.26 -11.31
C HIS A 210 50.02 -25.22 -10.07
N PRO A 211 49.26 -26.35 -9.93
CA PRO A 211 47.87 -26.32 -9.43
C PRO A 211 47.80 -26.82 -7.98
N GLU A 212 46.75 -26.44 -7.30
CA GLU A 212 46.04 -27.27 -6.33
C GLU A 212 45.15 -26.38 -5.42
N GLU A 213 44.02 -26.97 -5.15
CA GLU A 213 42.99 -26.65 -4.17
C GLU A 213 41.78 -25.85 -4.64
N ARG A 214 40.71 -26.62 -4.83
CA ARG A 214 39.33 -26.10 -4.97
C ARG A 214 38.81 -25.69 -3.62
N PRO A 215 38.26 -24.51 -3.47
CA PRO A 215 37.35 -24.22 -2.35
C PRO A 215 35.98 -24.79 -2.65
N GLN A 216 35.36 -25.36 -1.63
CA GLN A 216 34.02 -25.95 -1.65
C GLN A 216 32.99 -24.90 -1.99
N GLU A 217 32.06 -25.26 -2.88
CA GLU A 217 30.84 -24.48 -3.19
C GLU A 217 29.95 -24.42 -1.95
N GLU A 218 29.85 -23.26 -1.35
CA GLU A 218 28.74 -22.93 -0.45
C GLU A 218 27.48 -22.72 -1.28
N THR A 219 26.58 -23.66 -1.18
CA THR A 219 25.23 -23.60 -1.78
C THR A 219 24.42 -22.51 -1.07
N LEU A 220 24.23 -21.39 -1.74
CA LEU A 220 23.27 -20.37 -1.34
C LEU A 220 21.87 -20.76 -1.77
N SER A 221 20.99 -20.97 -0.80
CA SER A 221 19.55 -21.19 -1.05
C SER A 221 18.84 -19.86 -1.38
N PRO A 222 17.95 -19.83 -2.37
CA PRO A 222 17.16 -18.65 -2.66
C PRO A 222 16.05 -18.45 -1.61
N VAL A 223 15.93 -17.23 -1.10
CA VAL A 223 14.79 -16.79 -0.28
C VAL A 223 13.80 -16.12 -1.21
N VAL A 224 12.60 -16.67 -1.25
CA VAL A 224 11.42 -16.12 -1.95
C VAL A 224 10.75 -15.06 -1.10
#